data_91a94442885fa10cf288217cbd3258bd
#
_entry.id   91a94442885fa10cf288217cbd3258bd
#
_cell.length_a   1.000
_cell.length_b   1.000
_cell.length_c   1.000
_cell.angle_alpha   90.00
_cell.angle_beta   90.00
_cell.angle_gamma   90.00
#
_symmetry.space_group_name_H-M   'P 1'
#
loop_
_entity.id
_entity.type
_entity.pdbx_description
1 polymer ?
#
loop_
_entity_poly.entity_id
_entity_poly.type
_entity_poly.pdbx_seq_one_letter_code
_entity_poly.pdbx_strand_id
1 'polypeptide(L)'
;MFSTRRQLERRTGKSGTSRFEYLEELVNEYQNTNDQEAKYQVLANLANFAYDPINYEWLWQLNVVDLFLDTLNESDEKLKEFGLGGLCNLCLETRNKEHIIDNDGIPMIIDCLSNKNLNTQMSAITTLIFLITPKSEQFILTEHVKEEITKLLQCDNVCVKNLATIFLDYFSAKVDKVDKDAENIYENNKQNRKRKDTEFNY
;
A
#
# COMPACT_ATOMS: atom_id res chain seq x y z
N MET A 1 15.83 -2.92 -13.35
CA MET A 1 15.55 -4.11 -14.20
C MET A 1 15.39 -5.29 -13.26
N PHE A 2 14.26 -6.02 -13.34
CA PHE A 2 13.98 -7.17 -12.48
C PHE A 2 14.87 -8.38 -12.81
N SER A 3 15.15 -9.17 -11.78
CA SER A 3 15.96 -10.38 -11.91
C SER A 3 15.18 -11.50 -12.62
N THR A 4 15.90 -12.36 -13.34
CA THR A 4 15.35 -13.60 -13.88
C THR A 4 15.87 -14.80 -13.09
N ARG A 5 15.13 -15.92 -13.08
CA ARG A 5 15.57 -17.17 -12.42
C ARG A 5 16.97 -17.57 -12.85
N ARG A 6 17.27 -17.51 -14.16
CA ARG A 6 18.60 -17.82 -14.72
C ARG A 6 19.70 -16.91 -14.16
N GLN A 7 19.41 -15.61 -13.92
CA GLN A 7 20.39 -14.69 -13.31
C GLN A 7 20.62 -15.04 -11.84
N LEU A 8 19.57 -15.41 -11.10
CA LEU A 8 19.70 -15.85 -9.71
C LEU A 8 20.53 -17.14 -9.62
N GLU A 9 20.22 -18.17 -10.43
CA GLU A 9 20.96 -19.42 -10.48
C GLU A 9 22.45 -19.21 -10.80
N ARG A 10 22.77 -18.30 -11.73
CA ARG A 10 24.17 -17.94 -12.04
C ARG A 10 24.88 -17.27 -10.87
N ARG A 11 24.19 -16.40 -10.11
CA ARG A 11 24.77 -15.73 -8.93
C ARG A 11 24.99 -16.69 -7.78
N THR A 12 24.04 -17.59 -7.55
CA THR A 12 24.13 -18.60 -6.51
C THR A 12 25.22 -19.64 -6.81
N GLY A 13 25.42 -19.99 -8.08
CA GLY A 13 26.38 -21.06 -8.46
C GLY A 13 25.89 -22.44 -7.99
N LYS A 14 26.77 -23.43 -8.04
CA LYS A 14 26.45 -24.83 -7.69
C LYS A 14 26.45 -25.11 -6.18
N SER A 15 27.09 -24.27 -5.37
CA SER A 15 27.32 -24.50 -3.94
C SER A 15 27.02 -23.26 -3.07
N GLY A 16 26.39 -22.23 -3.63
CA GLY A 16 26.03 -21.03 -2.88
C GLY A 16 24.65 -21.15 -2.24
N THR A 17 24.39 -20.33 -1.22
CA THR A 17 23.09 -20.20 -0.55
C THR A 17 22.02 -19.78 -1.56
N SER A 18 20.91 -20.51 -1.61
CA SER A 18 19.79 -20.16 -2.48
C SER A 18 19.17 -18.83 -2.08
N ARG A 19 18.39 -18.20 -2.97
CA ARG A 19 17.69 -16.95 -2.63
C ARG A 19 16.72 -17.14 -1.48
N PHE A 20 16.00 -18.26 -1.42
CA PHE A 20 15.07 -18.56 -0.34
C PHE A 20 15.80 -18.68 0.99
N GLU A 21 16.84 -19.51 1.06
CA GLU A 21 17.65 -19.68 2.26
C GLU A 21 18.24 -18.35 2.76
N TYR A 22 18.73 -17.51 1.85
CA TYR A 22 19.25 -16.21 2.20
C TYR A 22 18.16 -15.28 2.79
N LEU A 23 16.95 -15.26 2.21
CA LEU A 23 15.84 -14.48 2.76
C LEU A 23 15.38 -15.02 4.12
N GLU A 24 15.37 -16.34 4.29
CA GLU A 24 15.08 -17.01 5.56
C GLU A 24 16.11 -16.63 6.64
N GLU A 25 17.41 -16.61 6.31
CA GLU A 25 18.46 -16.12 7.21
C GLU A 25 18.21 -14.66 7.62
N LEU A 26 17.81 -13.77 6.71
CA LEU A 26 17.49 -12.38 7.03
C LEU A 26 16.30 -12.29 7.99
N VAL A 27 15.22 -13.04 7.76
CA VAL A 27 14.06 -13.05 8.66
C VAL A 27 14.45 -13.57 10.05
N ASN A 28 15.21 -14.65 10.12
CA ASN A 28 15.71 -15.20 11.38
C ASN A 28 16.62 -14.22 12.12
N GLU A 29 17.50 -13.52 11.41
CA GLU A 29 18.37 -12.48 12.02
C GLU A 29 17.54 -11.34 12.60
N TYR A 30 16.54 -10.82 11.86
CA TYR A 30 15.64 -9.78 12.34
C TYR A 30 14.92 -10.16 13.63
N GLN A 31 14.44 -11.41 13.71
CA GLN A 31 13.67 -11.91 14.86
C GLN A 31 14.53 -12.17 16.10
N ASN A 32 15.79 -12.54 15.92
CA ASN A 32 16.65 -13.00 17.00
C ASN A 32 17.71 -12.00 17.46
N THR A 33 18.07 -11.01 16.63
CA THR A 33 19.09 -10.04 17.01
C THR A 33 18.57 -9.03 18.04
N ASN A 34 19.41 -8.70 19.02
CA ASN A 34 19.20 -7.59 19.94
C ASN A 34 19.93 -6.30 19.49
N ASP A 35 20.71 -6.38 18.42
CA ASP A 35 21.41 -5.24 17.84
C ASP A 35 20.44 -4.44 16.95
N GLN A 36 20.15 -3.21 17.37
CA GLN A 36 19.22 -2.33 16.65
C GLN A 36 19.72 -1.97 15.26
N GLU A 37 21.03 -1.78 15.08
CA GLU A 37 21.58 -1.45 13.77
C GLU A 37 21.50 -2.65 12.81
N ALA A 38 21.72 -3.86 13.32
CA ALA A 38 21.49 -5.08 12.55
C ALA A 38 20.03 -5.21 12.14
N LYS A 39 19.06 -4.92 13.02
CA LYS A 39 17.63 -4.89 12.68
C LYS A 39 17.32 -3.95 11.53
N TYR A 40 17.85 -2.73 11.57
CA TYR A 40 17.66 -1.75 10.48
C TYR A 40 18.20 -2.27 9.16
N GLN A 41 19.43 -2.78 9.16
CA GLN A 41 20.06 -3.29 7.94
C GLN A 41 19.31 -4.46 7.34
N VAL A 42 18.89 -5.40 8.17
CA VAL A 42 18.13 -6.57 7.73
C VAL A 42 16.78 -6.18 7.17
N LEU A 43 16.04 -5.32 7.88
CA LEU A 43 14.72 -4.86 7.43
C LEU A 43 14.81 -4.07 6.11
N ALA A 44 15.80 -3.18 5.99
CA ALA A 44 16.06 -2.46 4.76
C ALA A 44 16.40 -3.41 3.59
N ASN A 45 17.17 -4.48 3.85
CA ASN A 45 17.48 -5.49 2.85
C ASN A 45 16.22 -6.25 2.43
N LEU A 46 15.36 -6.68 3.36
CA LEU A 46 14.08 -7.32 3.04
C LEU A 46 13.19 -6.41 2.21
N ALA A 47 13.09 -5.12 2.55
CA ALA A 47 12.34 -4.12 1.77
C ALA A 47 12.91 -3.95 0.34
N ASN A 48 14.24 -3.98 0.18
CA ASN A 48 14.88 -3.96 -1.13
C ASN A 48 14.61 -5.23 -1.94
N PHE A 49 14.59 -6.41 -1.30
CA PHE A 49 14.20 -7.65 -1.99
C PHE A 49 12.73 -7.65 -2.39
N ALA A 50 11.86 -7.00 -1.64
CA ALA A 50 10.46 -6.83 -1.95
C ALA A 50 10.20 -6.00 -3.23
N TYR A 51 11.17 -5.22 -3.69
CA TYR A 51 11.08 -4.50 -4.97
C TYR A 51 11.07 -5.41 -6.21
N ASP A 52 11.70 -6.59 -6.13
CA ASP A 52 11.80 -7.50 -7.27
C ASP A 52 10.72 -8.60 -7.18
N PRO A 53 9.74 -8.65 -8.11
CA PRO A 53 8.62 -9.60 -8.07
C PRO A 53 9.03 -11.07 -8.01
N ILE A 54 10.24 -11.42 -8.46
CA ILE A 54 10.75 -12.79 -8.39
C ILE A 54 10.84 -13.30 -6.94
N ASN A 55 10.90 -12.40 -5.96
CA ASN A 55 11.00 -12.72 -4.54
C ASN A 55 9.63 -12.83 -3.84
N TYR A 56 8.52 -12.40 -4.46
CA TYR A 56 7.23 -12.29 -3.79
C TYR A 56 6.76 -13.62 -3.17
N GLU A 57 6.90 -14.74 -3.89
CA GLU A 57 6.50 -16.03 -3.38
C GLU A 57 7.32 -16.45 -2.15
N TRP A 58 8.60 -16.20 -2.15
CA TRP A 58 9.47 -16.52 -1.01
C TRP A 58 9.22 -15.61 0.19
N LEU A 59 9.03 -14.31 -0.05
CA LEU A 59 8.70 -13.35 1.01
C LEU A 59 7.33 -13.66 1.63
N TRP A 60 6.38 -14.13 0.82
CA TRP A 60 5.10 -14.61 1.31
C TRP A 60 5.24 -15.85 2.20
N GLN A 61 5.98 -16.86 1.77
CA GLN A 61 6.23 -18.08 2.56
C GLN A 61 6.91 -17.80 3.90
N LEU A 62 7.72 -16.74 3.95
CA LEU A 62 8.44 -16.29 5.15
C LEU A 62 7.64 -15.28 6.00
N ASN A 63 6.36 -15.05 5.68
CA ASN A 63 5.46 -14.10 6.37
C ASN A 63 6.04 -12.67 6.49
N VAL A 64 6.78 -12.21 5.46
CA VAL A 64 7.45 -10.89 5.51
C VAL A 64 6.42 -9.75 5.45
N VAL A 65 5.22 -9.97 4.91
CA VAL A 65 4.14 -8.95 4.93
C VAL A 65 3.75 -8.63 6.37
N ASP A 66 3.53 -9.66 7.21
CA ASP A 66 3.20 -9.47 8.63
C ASP A 66 4.34 -8.82 9.40
N LEU A 67 5.58 -9.24 9.12
CA LEU A 67 6.77 -8.63 9.70
C LEU A 67 6.84 -7.11 9.40
N PHE A 68 6.52 -6.69 8.19
CA PHE A 68 6.47 -5.27 7.84
C PHE A 68 5.27 -4.55 8.49
N LEU A 69 4.09 -5.18 8.57
CA LEU A 69 2.93 -4.61 9.27
C LEU A 69 3.23 -4.36 10.75
N ASP A 70 3.88 -5.33 11.42
CA ASP A 70 4.25 -5.20 12.82
C ASP A 70 5.14 -3.98 13.08
N THR A 71 6.05 -3.64 12.14
CA THR A 71 6.92 -2.47 12.28
C THR A 71 6.17 -1.14 12.30
N LEU A 72 4.97 -1.07 11.72
CA LEU A 72 4.18 0.18 11.72
C LEU A 72 3.64 0.52 13.11
N ASN A 73 3.53 -0.46 14.01
CA ASN A 73 3.12 -0.27 15.41
C ASN A 73 4.30 0.07 16.33
N GLU A 74 5.53 -0.07 15.85
CA GLU A 74 6.72 0.26 16.63
C GLU A 74 6.83 1.77 16.87
N SER A 75 7.53 2.18 17.93
CA SER A 75 7.86 3.59 18.15
C SER A 75 9.09 4.06 17.36
N ASP A 76 9.81 3.13 16.75
CA ASP A 76 11.05 3.37 16.00
C ASP A 76 10.76 3.82 14.56
N GLU A 77 11.09 5.06 14.25
CA GLU A 77 10.83 5.70 12.97
C GLU A 77 11.59 5.05 11.79
N LYS A 78 12.78 4.47 12.04
CA LYS A 78 13.52 3.75 10.98
C LYS A 78 12.87 2.41 10.65
N LEU A 79 12.37 1.70 11.65
CA LEU A 79 11.64 0.45 11.42
C LEU A 79 10.38 0.72 10.63
N LYS A 80 9.61 1.77 10.99
CA LYS A 80 8.44 2.21 10.21
C LYS A 80 8.79 2.54 8.77
N GLU A 81 9.87 3.32 8.54
CA GLU A 81 10.30 3.71 7.20
C GLU A 81 10.57 2.47 6.32
N PHE A 82 11.37 1.53 6.81
CA PHE A 82 11.74 0.35 6.04
C PHE A 82 10.58 -0.62 5.86
N GLY A 83 9.79 -0.86 6.92
CA GLY A 83 8.62 -1.72 6.85
C GLY A 83 7.58 -1.19 5.87
N LEU A 84 7.24 0.09 5.94
CA LEU A 84 6.29 0.71 5.02
C LEU A 84 6.83 0.74 3.58
N GLY A 85 8.13 0.96 3.39
CA GLY A 85 8.79 0.84 2.08
C GLY A 85 8.68 -0.57 1.51
N GLY A 86 8.82 -1.59 2.36
CA GLY A 86 8.61 -3.00 1.99
C GLY A 86 7.16 -3.31 1.61
N LEU A 87 6.19 -2.83 2.40
CA LEU A 87 4.76 -2.95 2.09
C LEU A 87 4.40 -2.27 0.77
N CYS A 88 4.94 -1.08 0.51
CA CYS A 88 4.75 -0.35 -0.74
C CYS A 88 5.20 -1.18 -1.96
N ASN A 89 6.28 -1.94 -1.84
CA ASN A 89 6.76 -2.83 -2.89
C ASN A 89 5.90 -4.09 -3.02
N LEU A 90 5.47 -4.70 -1.90
CA LEU A 90 4.71 -5.96 -1.89
C LEU A 90 3.23 -5.79 -2.29
N CYS A 91 2.62 -4.63 -2.01
CA CYS A 91 1.21 -4.38 -2.29
C CYS A 91 0.86 -4.34 -3.79
N LEU A 92 1.86 -4.41 -4.67
CA LEU A 92 1.67 -4.54 -6.12
C LEU A 92 1.16 -5.93 -6.53
N GLU A 93 1.41 -6.95 -5.71
CA GLU A 93 0.93 -8.30 -5.93
C GLU A 93 -0.40 -8.51 -5.21
N THR A 94 -1.39 -9.10 -5.90
CA THR A 94 -2.78 -9.19 -5.44
C THR A 94 -2.93 -9.87 -4.07
N ARG A 95 -2.25 -10.99 -3.85
CA ARG A 95 -2.32 -11.75 -2.59
C ARG A 95 -1.78 -10.94 -1.41
N ASN A 96 -0.65 -10.26 -1.58
CA ASN A 96 -0.08 -9.40 -0.56
C ASN A 96 -0.99 -8.19 -0.29
N LYS A 97 -1.56 -7.60 -1.34
CA LYS A 97 -2.53 -6.50 -1.24
C LYS A 97 -3.75 -6.90 -0.41
N GLU A 98 -4.37 -8.02 -0.73
CA GLU A 98 -5.53 -8.53 -0.01
C GLU A 98 -5.18 -8.81 1.46
N HIS A 99 -4.02 -9.40 1.71
CA HIS A 99 -3.54 -9.67 3.07
C HIS A 99 -3.36 -8.38 3.89
N ILE A 100 -2.76 -7.33 3.31
CA ILE A 100 -2.62 -6.02 3.97
C ILE A 100 -3.99 -5.42 4.31
N ILE A 101 -4.96 -5.50 3.38
CA ILE A 101 -6.31 -5.00 3.58
C ILE A 101 -7.04 -5.76 4.70
N ASP A 102 -6.88 -7.09 4.74
CA ASP A 102 -7.60 -7.98 5.66
C ASP A 102 -7.00 -8.02 7.07
N ASN A 103 -5.77 -7.51 7.24
CA ASN A 103 -5.06 -7.49 8.53
C ASN A 103 -4.84 -6.05 9.06
N ASP A 104 -5.85 -5.18 8.92
CA ASP A 104 -5.85 -3.82 9.45
C ASP A 104 -4.67 -2.93 9.00
N GLY A 105 -4.06 -3.24 7.86
CA GLY A 105 -2.92 -2.48 7.33
C GLY A 105 -3.31 -1.05 6.90
N ILE A 106 -4.55 -0.82 6.44
CA ILE A 106 -5.00 0.50 5.99
C ILE A 106 -4.93 1.54 7.13
N PRO A 107 -5.53 1.34 8.31
CA PRO A 107 -5.40 2.28 9.43
C PRO A 107 -3.94 2.57 9.81
N MET A 108 -3.10 1.53 9.91
CA MET A 108 -1.68 1.67 10.25
C MET A 108 -0.93 2.54 9.24
N ILE A 109 -1.25 2.39 7.94
CA ILE A 109 -0.64 3.18 6.87
C ILE A 109 -1.16 4.63 6.88
N ILE A 110 -2.45 4.85 7.18
CA ILE A 110 -3.03 6.19 7.33
C ILE A 110 -2.32 6.96 8.46
N ASP A 111 -2.04 6.33 9.60
CA ASP A 111 -1.32 6.94 10.71
C ASP A 111 0.10 7.41 10.30
N CYS A 112 0.72 6.74 9.32
CA CYS A 112 2.01 7.13 8.77
C CYS A 112 1.98 8.39 7.89
N LEU A 113 0.81 8.90 7.47
CA LEU A 113 0.70 10.15 6.70
C LEU A 113 1.20 11.36 7.49
N SER A 114 1.01 11.35 8.82
CA SER A 114 1.45 12.43 9.72
C SER A 114 2.90 12.30 10.21
N ASN A 115 3.65 11.29 9.71
CA ASN A 115 5.03 11.04 10.09
C ASN A 115 5.94 12.20 9.64
N LYS A 116 7.01 12.48 10.42
CA LYS A 116 7.99 13.54 10.08
C LYS A 116 8.98 13.10 8.99
N ASN A 117 9.14 11.81 8.76
CA ASN A 117 10.03 11.27 7.74
C ASN A 117 9.33 11.30 6.37
N LEU A 118 9.95 12.00 5.41
CA LEU A 118 9.40 12.18 4.06
C LEU A 118 9.31 10.85 3.28
N ASN A 119 10.22 9.92 3.51
CA ASN A 119 10.17 8.61 2.85
C ASN A 119 8.97 7.80 3.35
N THR A 120 8.70 7.87 4.66
CA THR A 120 7.51 7.24 5.25
C THR A 120 6.23 7.84 4.68
N GLN A 121 6.13 9.18 4.59
CA GLN A 121 4.97 9.84 3.98
C GLN A 121 4.77 9.43 2.51
N MET A 122 5.84 9.44 1.71
CA MET A 122 5.76 9.04 0.29
C MET A 122 5.33 7.59 0.14
N SER A 123 5.90 6.69 0.96
CA SER A 123 5.50 5.28 0.96
C SER A 123 4.05 5.10 1.39
N ALA A 124 3.57 5.86 2.40
CA ALA A 124 2.19 5.81 2.86
C ALA A 124 1.21 6.20 1.76
N ILE A 125 1.39 7.38 1.13
CA ILE A 125 0.51 7.84 0.05
C ILE A 125 0.52 6.83 -1.10
N THR A 126 1.71 6.37 -1.50
CA THR A 126 1.87 5.44 -2.62
C THR A 126 1.19 4.11 -2.33
N THR A 127 1.37 3.56 -1.13
CA THR A 127 0.75 2.31 -0.71
C THR A 127 -0.78 2.45 -0.66
N LEU A 128 -1.32 3.55 -0.10
CA LEU A 128 -2.75 3.80 -0.10
C LEU A 128 -3.33 3.85 -1.52
N ILE A 129 -2.66 4.54 -2.47
CA ILE A 129 -3.09 4.57 -3.87
C ILE A 129 -3.17 3.15 -4.45
N PHE A 130 -2.16 2.31 -4.22
CA PHE A 130 -2.15 0.94 -4.72
C PHE A 130 -3.13 0.01 -4.02
N LEU A 131 -3.49 0.31 -2.78
CA LEU A 131 -4.49 -0.46 -2.02
C LEU A 131 -5.94 -0.12 -2.39
N ILE A 132 -6.20 0.93 -3.19
CA ILE A 132 -7.57 1.26 -3.59
C ILE A 132 -8.14 0.15 -4.47
N THR A 133 -9.16 -0.50 -3.96
CA THR A 133 -9.95 -1.55 -4.63
C THR A 133 -11.43 -1.33 -4.28
N PRO A 134 -12.39 -1.96 -4.96
CA PRO A 134 -13.79 -1.88 -4.56
C PRO A 134 -14.06 -2.29 -3.08
N LYS A 135 -13.21 -3.16 -2.51
CA LYS A 135 -13.30 -3.62 -1.13
C LYS A 135 -12.79 -2.59 -0.12
N SER A 136 -11.73 -1.86 -0.47
CA SER A 136 -10.96 -0.98 0.43
C SER A 136 -11.24 0.50 0.26
N GLU A 137 -11.82 0.92 -0.89
CA GLU A 137 -12.01 2.34 -1.20
C GLU A 137 -12.80 3.09 -0.12
N GLN A 138 -13.79 2.45 0.51
CA GLN A 138 -14.58 3.04 1.58
C GLN A 138 -13.77 3.38 2.85
N PHE A 139 -12.62 2.73 3.06
CA PHE A 139 -11.72 2.98 4.19
C PHE A 139 -10.62 3.99 3.85
N ILE A 140 -10.26 4.09 2.56
CA ILE A 140 -9.17 4.95 2.07
C ILE A 140 -9.72 6.30 1.60
N LEU A 141 -10.84 6.32 0.85
CA LEU A 141 -11.42 7.53 0.29
C LEU A 141 -12.37 8.20 1.28
N THR A 142 -11.86 8.56 2.46
CA THR A 142 -12.60 9.25 3.52
C THR A 142 -12.18 10.72 3.59
N GLU A 143 -13.06 11.60 4.12
CA GLU A 143 -12.71 13.01 4.33
C GLU A 143 -11.52 13.16 5.27
N HIS A 144 -11.38 12.31 6.29
CA HIS A 144 -10.21 12.31 7.17
C HIS A 144 -8.90 12.10 6.40
N VAL A 145 -8.82 11.06 5.55
CA VAL A 145 -7.62 10.79 4.73
C VAL A 145 -7.36 11.94 3.76
N LYS A 146 -8.40 12.48 3.14
CA LYS A 146 -8.31 13.65 2.26
C LYS A 146 -7.72 14.87 2.98
N GLU A 147 -8.17 15.14 4.21
CA GLU A 147 -7.64 16.25 5.03
C GLU A 147 -6.17 16.05 5.36
N GLU A 148 -5.76 14.85 5.80
CA GLU A 148 -4.35 14.54 6.10
C GLU A 148 -3.47 14.71 4.85
N ILE A 149 -3.90 14.19 3.70
CA ILE A 149 -3.15 14.34 2.44
C ILE A 149 -3.14 15.79 1.95
N THR A 150 -4.21 16.57 2.15
CA THR A 150 -4.25 17.99 1.80
C THR A 150 -3.20 18.79 2.56
N LYS A 151 -2.93 18.47 3.83
CA LYS A 151 -1.86 19.11 4.61
C LYS A 151 -0.49 18.91 3.96
N LEU A 152 -0.25 17.79 3.30
CA LEU A 152 1.01 17.46 2.64
C LEU A 152 1.27 18.31 1.39
N LEU A 153 0.27 18.99 0.82
CA LEU A 153 0.47 19.98 -0.24
C LEU A 153 1.29 21.18 0.22
N GLN A 154 1.38 21.43 1.53
CA GLN A 154 2.19 22.51 2.11
C GLN A 154 3.64 22.09 2.39
N CYS A 155 3.98 20.81 2.22
CA CYS A 155 5.34 20.32 2.39
C CYS A 155 6.28 20.92 1.34
N ASP A 156 7.54 21.21 1.68
CA ASP A 156 8.52 21.73 0.70
C ASP A 156 9.00 20.66 -0.30
N ASN A 157 8.78 19.38 -0.01
CA ASN A 157 9.21 18.27 -0.86
C ASN A 157 8.28 18.11 -2.08
N VAL A 158 8.83 18.26 -3.29
CA VAL A 158 8.09 18.17 -4.55
C VAL A 158 7.49 16.78 -4.78
N CYS A 159 8.19 15.70 -4.37
CA CYS A 159 7.68 14.33 -4.55
C CYS A 159 6.45 14.08 -3.67
N VAL A 160 6.47 14.54 -2.41
CA VAL A 160 5.32 14.44 -1.51
C VAL A 160 4.12 15.21 -2.08
N LYS A 161 4.34 16.47 -2.54
CA LYS A 161 3.28 17.27 -3.17
C LYS A 161 2.67 16.58 -4.38
N ASN A 162 3.50 16.03 -5.25
CA ASN A 162 3.02 15.34 -6.46
C ASN A 162 2.17 14.12 -6.11
N LEU A 163 2.61 13.29 -5.16
CA LEU A 163 1.85 12.14 -4.70
C LEU A 163 0.52 12.55 -4.05
N ALA A 164 0.55 13.59 -3.21
CA ALA A 164 -0.67 14.15 -2.61
C ALA A 164 -1.65 14.64 -3.68
N THR A 165 -1.15 15.35 -4.71
CA THR A 165 -1.98 15.80 -5.83
C THR A 165 -2.61 14.63 -6.57
N ILE A 166 -1.83 13.59 -6.91
CA ILE A 166 -2.34 12.39 -7.60
C ILE A 166 -3.46 11.73 -6.79
N PHE A 167 -3.28 11.60 -5.48
CA PHE A 167 -4.31 11.01 -4.62
C PHE A 167 -5.59 11.87 -4.61
N LEU A 168 -5.46 13.19 -4.45
CA LEU A 168 -6.60 14.10 -4.38
C LEU A 168 -7.35 14.20 -5.71
N ASP A 169 -6.66 14.16 -6.83
CA ASP A 169 -7.27 14.10 -8.16
C ASP A 169 -8.10 12.82 -8.33
N TYR A 170 -7.55 11.68 -7.87
CA TYR A 170 -8.28 10.42 -7.90
C TYR A 170 -9.51 10.46 -6.98
N PHE A 171 -9.37 11.01 -5.77
CA PHE A 171 -10.47 11.20 -4.82
C PHE A 171 -11.61 12.03 -5.44
N SER A 172 -11.28 13.18 -6.01
CA SER A 172 -12.26 14.08 -6.64
C SER A 172 -12.98 13.41 -7.81
N ALA A 173 -12.25 12.72 -8.68
CA ALA A 173 -12.84 12.00 -9.82
C ALA A 173 -13.83 10.89 -9.40
N LYS A 174 -13.58 10.25 -8.24
CA LYS A 174 -14.49 9.23 -7.68
C LYS A 174 -15.76 9.86 -7.12
N VAL A 175 -15.65 10.98 -6.39
CA VAL A 175 -16.81 11.71 -5.84
C VAL A 175 -17.70 12.20 -6.97
N ASP A 176 -17.13 12.88 -7.98
CA ASP A 176 -17.87 13.37 -9.15
C ASP A 176 -18.62 12.25 -9.90
N LYS A 177 -18.07 11.05 -9.94
CA LYS A 177 -18.72 9.90 -10.55
C LYS A 177 -19.92 9.43 -9.74
N VAL A 178 -19.79 9.34 -8.42
CA VAL A 178 -20.88 8.94 -7.53
C VAL A 178 -22.04 9.91 -7.62
N ASP A 179 -21.77 11.22 -7.64
CA ASP A 179 -22.78 12.27 -7.76
C ASP A 179 -23.54 12.18 -9.08
N LYS A 180 -22.84 12.00 -10.20
CA LYS A 180 -23.46 11.80 -11.53
C LYS A 180 -24.31 10.54 -11.59
N ASP A 181 -23.85 9.43 -11.01
CA ASP A 181 -24.62 8.18 -10.98
C ASP A 181 -25.89 8.35 -10.12
N ALA A 182 -25.82 9.08 -9.01
CA ALA A 182 -26.97 9.41 -8.17
C ALA A 182 -28.00 10.30 -8.90
N GLU A 183 -27.54 11.33 -9.63
CA GLU A 183 -28.40 12.20 -10.44
C GLU A 183 -29.10 11.40 -11.55
N ASN A 184 -28.38 10.52 -12.25
CA ASN A 184 -28.96 9.65 -13.29
C ASN A 184 -30.04 8.71 -12.73
N ILE A 185 -29.82 8.12 -11.55
CA ILE A 185 -30.80 7.26 -10.89
C ILE A 185 -32.05 8.08 -10.50
N TYR A 186 -31.86 9.29 -9.97
CA TYR A 186 -32.98 10.16 -9.61
C TYR A 186 -33.83 10.54 -10.83
N GLU A 187 -33.22 10.97 -11.93
CA GLU A 187 -33.94 11.33 -13.16
C GLU A 187 -34.66 10.13 -13.79
N ASN A 188 -34.07 8.94 -13.81
CA ASN A 188 -34.71 7.72 -14.29
C ASN A 188 -35.95 7.35 -13.44
N ASN A 189 -35.84 7.46 -12.12
CA ASN A 189 -36.96 7.20 -11.21
C ASN A 189 -38.10 8.21 -11.41
N LYS A 190 -37.79 9.48 -11.64
CA LYS A 190 -38.76 10.55 -11.92
C LYS A 190 -39.49 10.32 -13.25
N GLN A 191 -38.77 9.89 -14.29
CA GLN A 191 -39.39 9.54 -15.60
C GLN A 191 -40.30 8.31 -15.48
N ASN A 192 -39.90 7.29 -14.73
CA ASN A 192 -40.70 6.09 -14.50
C ASN A 192 -42.00 6.37 -13.72
N ARG A 193 -41.96 7.29 -12.75
CA ARG A 193 -43.16 7.74 -12.02
C ARG A 193 -44.13 8.45 -12.98
N LYS A 194 -43.64 9.40 -13.80
CA LYS A 194 -44.47 10.11 -14.79
C LYS A 194 -45.14 9.17 -15.80
N ARG A 195 -44.45 8.10 -16.23
CA ARG A 195 -45.02 7.08 -17.15
C ARG A 195 -46.15 6.31 -16.49
N LYS A 196 -45.98 5.91 -15.23
CA LYS A 196 -47.04 5.21 -14.48
C LYS A 196 -48.28 6.09 -14.28
N ASP A 197 -48.10 7.38 -13.96
CA ASP A 197 -49.22 8.32 -13.75
C ASP A 197 -49.98 8.58 -15.04
N THR A 198 -49.36 8.45 -16.24
CA THR A 198 -50.02 8.56 -17.52
C THR A 198 -50.76 7.29 -17.92
N GLU A 199 -50.34 6.11 -17.48
CA GLU A 199 -51.03 4.82 -17.76
C GLU A 199 -52.29 4.60 -16.90
N PHE A 200 -52.43 5.28 -15.78
CA PHE A 200 -53.64 5.18 -14.91
C PHE A 200 -54.71 6.19 -15.23
N ASN A 201 -54.56 7.06 -16.23
CA ASN A 201 -55.52 8.09 -16.61
C ASN A 201 -56.27 7.78 -17.93
N TYR A 202 -56.33 6.50 -18.33
CA TYR A 202 -57.13 5.99 -19.43
C TYR A 202 -58.09 4.88 -18.90
#